data_dc075df1a5ded24c1cdcd2639e78c904
#
_entry.id   dc075df1a5ded24c1cdcd2639e78c904
#
_cell.length_a   1.000
_cell.length_b   1.000
_cell.length_c   1.000
_cell.angle_alpha   90.00
_cell.angle_beta   90.00
_cell.angle_gamma   90.00
#
_symmetry.space_group_name_H-M   'P 1'
#
loop_
_entity.id
_entity.type
_entity.pdbx_description
1 polymer ?
#
loop_
_entity_poly.entity_id
_entity_poly.type
_entity_poly.pdbx_seq_one_letter_code
_entity_poly.pdbx_strand_id
1 'polypeptide(L)'
;MNAGNVFRAYDIRGVVDKDFDAGWVTHLGKACGTYLVDRGINSAVIGYDCRHSSPAYHDALVEGILSTGVDVISVGMVPTPALYFAVKHLNRQGGVMITASHNPPEYNGFKVWAGQSTIHGEEIQKIKAIFEEEAFAEGTGTASRIDIIPTYKEDILSRFKLARPVKVVLDGGNGAGGEICADILTKLGATVIPMFCEPDGDFPNHHPDPVVEDNMRALMARVKEEKADLGIGLDGDADRLGIVDPDGRLLFGDEVLSLYARELLTRKPGSTVIADVKCSSRLFNDIKAHGGNPMMWTTGHSIIKAKMQEVGAPLAGEMSGHMFFADNWYGFDDAIYGSARFVALFSAQDKPMTELPGWPASFATREINIPCPDNAKFAVVEKVKAHFRALYDTIELDGARVNFPHGWGLVRASNTQPVLVTRFEADSAEALAAIRSEMETPLKKWIEEAE
;
A
#
# COMPACT_ATOMS: atom_id res chain seq x y z
N MET A 1 -19.92 13.28 -19.41
CA MET A 1 -19.61 11.82 -19.43
C MET A 1 -19.94 11.22 -18.06
N ASN A 2 -20.38 9.95 -17.96
CA ASN A 2 -20.73 9.37 -16.64
C ASN A 2 -19.46 9.01 -15.86
N ALA A 3 -19.32 9.52 -14.65
CA ALA A 3 -18.18 9.22 -13.77
C ALA A 3 -18.24 7.80 -13.18
N GLY A 4 -19.40 7.17 -13.15
CA GLY A 4 -19.58 5.85 -12.54
C GLY A 4 -19.18 5.79 -11.05
N ASN A 5 -18.94 4.59 -10.56
CA ASN A 5 -18.49 4.33 -9.18
C ASN A 5 -16.97 4.11 -9.10
N VAL A 6 -16.19 4.67 -10.04
CA VAL A 6 -14.73 4.46 -10.11
C VAL A 6 -13.92 5.41 -9.22
N PHE A 7 -14.48 6.57 -8.86
CA PHE A 7 -13.86 7.53 -7.94
C PHE A 7 -14.01 7.03 -6.50
N ARG A 8 -12.99 6.31 -6.00
CA ARG A 8 -12.97 5.69 -4.68
C ARG A 8 -12.36 6.63 -3.62
N ALA A 9 -12.19 6.12 -2.40
CA ALA A 9 -11.66 6.93 -1.30
C ALA A 9 -10.17 7.30 -1.47
N TYR A 10 -9.36 6.46 -2.14
CA TYR A 10 -7.90 6.64 -2.22
C TYR A 10 -7.36 6.76 -3.64
N ASP A 11 -8.12 6.37 -4.63
CA ASP A 11 -7.75 6.32 -6.03
C ASP A 11 -8.99 6.32 -6.94
N ILE A 12 -8.74 6.30 -8.23
CA ILE A 12 -9.75 6.08 -9.27
C ILE A 12 -9.47 4.70 -9.83
N ARG A 13 -10.46 3.77 -9.78
CA ARG A 13 -10.24 2.36 -10.14
C ARG A 13 -11.48 1.71 -10.71
N GLY A 14 -11.32 0.90 -11.77
CA GLY A 14 -12.42 0.19 -12.43
C GLY A 14 -11.93 -0.90 -13.36
N VAL A 15 -12.88 -1.56 -14.02
CA VAL A 15 -12.66 -2.60 -15.02
C VAL A 15 -12.50 -1.97 -16.40
N VAL A 16 -11.42 -2.34 -17.09
CA VAL A 16 -11.08 -1.89 -18.45
C VAL A 16 -12.22 -2.20 -19.42
N ASP A 17 -12.53 -1.27 -20.32
CA ASP A 17 -13.58 -1.35 -21.36
C ASP A 17 -15.02 -1.52 -20.83
N LYS A 18 -15.19 -1.62 -19.52
CA LYS A 18 -16.50 -1.67 -18.87
C LYS A 18 -16.80 -0.39 -18.09
N ASP A 19 -15.89 0.04 -17.23
CA ASP A 19 -16.06 1.21 -16.38
C ASP A 19 -15.45 2.45 -17.04
N PHE A 20 -14.38 2.29 -17.81
CA PHE A 20 -13.74 3.35 -18.58
C PHE A 20 -12.95 2.81 -19.79
N ASP A 21 -12.91 3.58 -20.84
CA ASP A 21 -12.13 3.38 -22.07
C ASP A 21 -11.12 4.54 -22.28
N ALA A 22 -10.39 4.54 -23.38
CA ALA A 22 -9.40 5.59 -23.67
C ALA A 22 -10.05 6.99 -23.79
N GLY A 23 -11.26 7.11 -24.34
CA GLY A 23 -11.97 8.40 -24.43
C GLY A 23 -12.36 8.93 -23.06
N TRP A 24 -12.82 8.05 -22.17
CA TRP A 24 -13.07 8.38 -20.77
C TRP A 24 -11.78 8.83 -20.05
N VAL A 25 -10.65 8.16 -20.34
CA VAL A 25 -9.34 8.50 -19.75
C VAL A 25 -8.82 9.86 -20.27
N THR A 26 -9.03 10.20 -21.56
CA THR A 26 -8.72 11.56 -22.05
C THR A 26 -9.52 12.60 -21.28
N HIS A 27 -10.80 12.35 -21.03
CA HIS A 27 -11.67 13.21 -20.24
C HIS A 27 -11.20 13.34 -18.77
N LEU A 28 -10.79 12.22 -18.16
CA LEU A 28 -10.14 12.22 -16.84
C LEU A 28 -8.85 13.06 -16.84
N GLY A 29 -8.05 12.95 -17.91
CA GLY A 29 -6.85 13.78 -18.10
C GLY A 29 -7.15 15.27 -18.05
N LYS A 30 -8.23 15.73 -18.73
CA LYS A 30 -8.70 17.11 -18.66
C LYS A 30 -9.12 17.49 -17.24
N ALA A 31 -9.84 16.62 -16.53
CA ALA A 31 -10.25 16.89 -15.17
C ALA A 31 -9.05 16.96 -14.20
N CYS A 32 -8.08 16.05 -14.32
CA CYS A 32 -6.85 16.08 -13.54
C CYS A 32 -6.01 17.33 -13.85
N GLY A 33 -5.85 17.68 -15.13
CA GLY A 33 -5.12 18.88 -15.54
C GLY A 33 -5.76 20.14 -14.98
N THR A 34 -7.08 20.30 -15.10
CA THR A 34 -7.84 21.43 -14.52
C THR A 34 -7.66 21.49 -13.01
N TYR A 35 -7.78 20.34 -12.31
CA TYR A 35 -7.56 20.26 -10.88
C TYR A 35 -6.15 20.74 -10.46
N LEU A 36 -5.12 20.45 -11.28
CA LEU A 36 -3.76 20.93 -11.05
C LEU A 36 -3.63 22.44 -11.32
N VAL A 37 -4.21 22.93 -12.42
CA VAL A 37 -4.24 24.37 -12.76
C VAL A 37 -4.85 25.20 -11.64
N ASP A 38 -5.99 24.77 -11.09
CA ASP A 38 -6.68 25.45 -9.99
C ASP A 38 -5.82 25.57 -8.72
N ARG A 39 -4.77 24.76 -8.62
CA ARG A 39 -3.78 24.79 -7.51
C ARG A 39 -2.47 25.48 -7.87
N GLY A 40 -2.38 26.07 -9.05
CA GLY A 40 -1.17 26.70 -9.55
C GLY A 40 -0.07 25.70 -9.93
N ILE A 41 -0.42 24.43 -10.14
CA ILE A 41 0.51 23.36 -10.54
C ILE A 41 0.49 23.28 -12.07
N ASN A 42 1.61 23.59 -12.70
CA ASN A 42 1.74 23.71 -14.14
C ASN A 42 2.49 22.55 -14.81
N SER A 43 2.87 21.52 -14.05
CA SER A 43 3.54 20.34 -14.59
C SER A 43 3.23 19.08 -13.79
N ALA A 44 3.09 17.93 -14.48
CA ALA A 44 2.84 16.63 -13.89
C ALA A 44 3.79 15.56 -14.41
N VAL A 45 4.19 14.64 -13.53
CA VAL A 45 4.94 13.42 -13.89
C VAL A 45 3.95 12.27 -14.10
N ILE A 46 3.99 11.60 -15.24
CA ILE A 46 3.07 10.52 -15.58
C ILE A 46 3.86 9.23 -15.81
N GLY A 47 3.43 8.17 -15.14
CA GLY A 47 3.97 6.82 -15.30
C GLY A 47 2.87 5.78 -15.25
N TYR A 48 3.22 4.54 -15.60
CA TYR A 48 2.26 3.45 -15.66
C TYR A 48 2.91 2.11 -15.30
N ASP A 49 2.09 1.15 -14.85
CA ASP A 49 2.49 -0.22 -14.55
C ASP A 49 2.51 -1.13 -15.80
N CYS A 50 2.75 -2.44 -15.59
CA CYS A 50 2.89 -3.41 -16.70
C CYS A 50 1.56 -3.90 -17.30
N ARG A 51 0.39 -3.41 -16.87
CA ARG A 51 -0.91 -3.85 -17.38
C ARG A 51 -1.09 -3.51 -18.85
N HIS A 52 -1.74 -4.39 -19.62
CA HIS A 52 -1.89 -4.26 -21.07
C HIS A 52 -2.58 -2.95 -21.49
N SER A 53 -3.53 -2.46 -20.70
CA SER A 53 -4.24 -1.19 -20.96
C SER A 53 -3.44 0.05 -20.60
N SER A 54 -2.39 -0.07 -19.77
CA SER A 54 -1.66 1.06 -19.20
C SER A 54 -1.00 1.96 -20.24
N PRO A 55 -0.36 1.45 -21.33
CA PRO A 55 0.22 2.32 -22.37
C PRO A 55 -0.83 3.18 -23.09
N ALA A 56 -1.96 2.59 -23.48
CA ALA A 56 -3.03 3.33 -24.17
C ALA A 56 -3.69 4.38 -23.24
N TYR A 57 -3.85 4.06 -21.98
CA TYR A 57 -4.39 4.98 -20.98
C TYR A 57 -3.40 6.08 -20.63
N HIS A 58 -2.09 5.81 -20.67
CA HIS A 58 -1.05 6.82 -20.54
C HIS A 58 -1.20 7.87 -21.65
N ASP A 59 -1.28 7.45 -22.91
CA ASP A 59 -1.35 8.36 -24.05
C ASP A 59 -2.64 9.21 -23.99
N ALA A 60 -3.77 8.58 -23.67
CA ALA A 60 -5.06 9.26 -23.52
C ALA A 60 -5.06 10.27 -22.35
N LEU A 61 -4.50 9.90 -21.20
CA LEU A 61 -4.39 10.78 -20.03
C LEU A 61 -3.49 11.99 -20.33
N VAL A 62 -2.34 11.75 -20.97
CA VAL A 62 -1.39 12.80 -21.37
C VAL A 62 -2.04 13.79 -22.32
N GLU A 63 -2.75 13.31 -23.36
CA GLU A 63 -3.51 14.17 -24.27
C GLU A 63 -4.48 15.10 -23.51
N GLY A 64 -5.24 14.52 -22.58
CA GLY A 64 -6.19 15.29 -21.75
C GLY A 64 -5.49 16.35 -20.89
N ILE A 65 -4.41 15.99 -20.20
CA ILE A 65 -3.67 16.93 -19.34
C ILE A 65 -3.03 18.06 -20.15
N LEU A 66 -2.40 17.76 -21.27
CA LEU A 66 -1.77 18.77 -22.15
C LEU A 66 -2.77 19.80 -22.65
N SER A 67 -4.02 19.39 -22.93
CA SER A 67 -5.08 20.30 -23.41
C SER A 67 -5.52 21.34 -22.37
N THR A 68 -5.11 21.21 -21.10
CA THR A 68 -5.37 22.18 -20.02
C THR A 68 -4.24 23.17 -19.79
N GLY A 69 -3.11 23.05 -20.53
CA GLY A 69 -1.93 23.88 -20.36
C GLY A 69 -0.91 23.36 -19.35
N VAL A 70 -1.14 22.19 -18.77
CA VAL A 70 -0.17 21.52 -17.87
C VAL A 70 0.87 20.77 -18.68
N ASP A 71 2.16 21.00 -18.40
CA ASP A 71 3.26 20.25 -19.00
C ASP A 71 3.33 18.82 -18.43
N VAL A 72 3.71 17.87 -19.27
CA VAL A 72 3.84 16.45 -18.88
C VAL A 72 5.28 15.98 -19.01
N ILE A 73 5.75 15.31 -17.97
CA ILE A 73 7.00 14.55 -17.96
C ILE A 73 6.63 13.07 -17.85
N SER A 74 6.73 12.32 -18.95
CA SER A 74 6.52 10.88 -18.97
C SER A 74 7.75 10.14 -18.45
N VAL A 75 7.56 9.23 -17.50
CA VAL A 75 8.63 8.32 -17.01
C VAL A 75 8.46 6.89 -17.54
N GLY A 76 7.43 6.64 -18.35
CA GLY A 76 7.17 5.34 -18.97
C GLY A 76 6.64 4.29 -18.00
N MET A 77 6.94 3.02 -18.27
CA MET A 77 6.59 1.91 -17.39
C MET A 77 7.53 1.89 -16.18
N VAL A 78 6.97 2.10 -15.00
CA VAL A 78 7.70 2.19 -13.72
C VAL A 78 6.85 1.63 -12.58
N PRO A 79 7.44 1.16 -11.47
CA PRO A 79 6.69 0.92 -10.25
C PRO A 79 6.20 2.23 -9.62
N THR A 80 5.10 2.16 -8.87
CA THR A 80 4.49 3.32 -8.20
C THR A 80 5.49 4.17 -7.39
N PRO A 81 6.37 3.59 -6.54
CA PRO A 81 7.35 4.39 -5.81
C PRO A 81 8.36 5.13 -6.69
N ALA A 82 8.71 4.60 -7.87
CA ALA A 82 9.60 5.31 -8.78
C ALA A 82 8.93 6.54 -9.42
N LEU A 83 7.62 6.53 -9.63
CA LEU A 83 6.87 7.74 -10.00
C LEU A 83 6.90 8.77 -8.85
N TYR A 84 6.62 8.35 -7.62
CA TYR A 84 6.65 9.26 -6.47
C TYR A 84 8.06 9.85 -6.26
N PHE A 85 9.08 9.02 -6.43
CA PHE A 85 10.47 9.48 -6.46
C PHE A 85 10.70 10.52 -7.56
N ALA A 86 10.22 10.29 -8.77
CA ALA A 86 10.36 11.22 -9.89
C ALA A 86 9.71 12.58 -9.58
N VAL A 87 8.50 12.60 -9.01
CA VAL A 87 7.83 13.84 -8.58
C VAL A 87 8.72 14.62 -7.60
N LYS A 88 9.28 13.96 -6.59
CA LYS A 88 10.16 14.59 -5.59
C LYS A 88 11.51 15.00 -6.18
N HIS A 89 12.17 14.11 -6.90
CA HIS A 89 13.51 14.34 -7.46
C HIS A 89 13.53 15.47 -8.49
N LEU A 90 12.51 15.54 -9.34
CA LEU A 90 12.36 16.58 -10.35
C LEU A 90 11.75 17.87 -9.78
N ASN A 91 11.52 17.92 -8.46
CA ASN A 91 10.89 19.05 -7.77
C ASN A 91 9.56 19.47 -8.43
N ARG A 92 8.70 18.47 -8.70
CA ARG A 92 7.36 18.68 -9.25
C ARG A 92 6.31 18.52 -8.15
N GLN A 93 5.11 19.04 -8.43
CA GLN A 93 3.98 19.00 -7.50
C GLN A 93 2.79 18.23 -8.06
N GLY A 94 2.79 17.91 -9.35
CA GLY A 94 1.77 17.11 -10.02
C GLY A 94 2.30 15.74 -10.42
N GLY A 95 1.44 14.72 -10.36
CA GLY A 95 1.77 13.39 -10.87
C GLY A 95 0.55 12.48 -10.98
N VAL A 96 0.58 11.54 -11.91
CA VAL A 96 -0.43 10.47 -11.97
C VAL A 96 0.25 9.15 -12.28
N MET A 97 0.00 8.16 -11.44
CA MET A 97 0.37 6.77 -11.68
C MET A 97 -0.81 5.98 -12.21
N ILE A 98 -0.64 5.34 -13.36
CA ILE A 98 -1.65 4.47 -13.97
C ILE A 98 -1.38 3.05 -13.52
N THR A 99 -2.21 2.55 -12.62
CA THR A 99 -2.05 1.22 -12.01
C THR A 99 -3.33 0.80 -11.28
N ALA A 100 -3.56 -0.49 -11.18
CA ALA A 100 -4.53 -1.06 -10.27
C ALA A 100 -3.86 -1.91 -9.16
N SER A 101 -2.55 -1.71 -8.91
CA SER A 101 -1.77 -2.40 -7.88
C SER A 101 -1.93 -3.93 -7.99
N HIS A 102 -2.45 -4.57 -6.97
CA HIS A 102 -2.69 -6.00 -6.88
C HIS A 102 -4.04 -6.48 -7.46
N ASN A 103 -4.84 -5.63 -8.10
CA ASN A 103 -6.10 -6.08 -8.70
C ASN A 103 -5.87 -7.02 -9.89
N PRO A 104 -6.86 -7.87 -10.27
CA PRO A 104 -6.79 -8.73 -11.45
C PRO A 104 -6.41 -7.99 -12.74
N PRO A 105 -5.96 -8.70 -13.81
CA PRO A 105 -5.48 -8.11 -15.05
C PRO A 105 -6.46 -7.17 -15.75
N GLU A 106 -7.77 -7.46 -15.65
CA GLU A 106 -8.84 -6.68 -16.25
C GLU A 106 -9.12 -5.33 -15.58
N TYR A 107 -8.48 -5.04 -14.44
CA TYR A 107 -8.59 -3.74 -13.75
C TYR A 107 -7.48 -2.80 -14.17
N ASN A 108 -7.77 -1.50 -14.11
CA ASN A 108 -6.78 -0.44 -14.10
C ASN A 108 -7.25 0.72 -13.20
N GLY A 109 -6.40 1.75 -13.02
CA GLY A 109 -6.74 2.87 -12.15
C GLY A 109 -5.71 3.99 -12.21
N PHE A 110 -5.95 5.02 -11.37
CA PHE A 110 -5.15 6.25 -11.37
C PHE A 110 -4.94 6.72 -9.93
N LYS A 111 -3.68 6.76 -9.50
CA LYS A 111 -3.27 7.39 -8.23
C LYS A 111 -2.77 8.80 -8.57
N VAL A 112 -3.45 9.82 -8.06
CA VAL A 112 -3.13 11.22 -8.36
C VAL A 112 -2.32 11.83 -7.24
N TRP A 113 -1.23 12.51 -7.60
CA TRP A 113 -0.38 13.28 -6.71
C TRP A 113 -0.59 14.78 -6.96
N ALA A 114 -0.85 15.56 -5.90
CA ALA A 114 -0.89 17.01 -5.98
C ALA A 114 -0.28 17.64 -4.72
N GLY A 115 0.65 18.56 -4.92
CA GLY A 115 1.40 19.19 -3.83
C GLY A 115 2.43 18.25 -3.21
N GLN A 116 2.20 17.84 -1.98
CA GLN A 116 3.20 17.09 -1.20
C GLN A 116 2.99 15.58 -1.17
N SER A 117 1.81 15.08 -1.56
CA SER A 117 1.43 13.67 -1.46
C SER A 117 0.35 13.28 -2.46
N THR A 118 -0.01 11.99 -2.47
CA THR A 118 -1.20 11.50 -3.18
C THR A 118 -2.46 12.04 -2.53
N ILE A 119 -3.43 12.42 -3.37
CA ILE A 119 -4.73 12.92 -2.91
C ILE A 119 -5.67 11.77 -2.52
N HIS A 120 -6.66 12.07 -1.68
CA HIS A 120 -7.68 11.12 -1.22
C HIS A 120 -8.97 11.83 -0.80
N GLY A 121 -10.03 11.06 -0.55
CA GLY A 121 -11.28 11.55 0.00
C GLY A 121 -11.90 12.68 -0.83
N GLU A 122 -12.11 13.83 -0.20
CA GLU A 122 -12.74 15.01 -0.82
C GLU A 122 -11.97 15.54 -2.03
N GLU A 123 -10.64 15.41 -2.06
CA GLU A 123 -9.82 15.88 -3.16
C GLU A 123 -10.08 15.03 -4.44
N ILE A 124 -10.31 13.73 -4.31
CA ILE A 124 -10.74 12.86 -5.43
C ILE A 124 -12.14 13.26 -5.89
N GLN A 125 -13.05 13.60 -4.95
CA GLN A 125 -14.40 14.04 -5.30
C GLN A 125 -14.41 15.40 -6.04
N LYS A 126 -13.41 16.28 -5.80
CA LYS A 126 -13.23 17.51 -6.60
C LYS A 126 -12.88 17.19 -8.05
N ILE A 127 -11.98 16.21 -8.30
CA ILE A 127 -11.70 15.76 -9.67
C ILE A 127 -12.96 15.19 -10.32
N LYS A 128 -13.75 14.41 -9.56
CA LYS A 128 -15.03 13.87 -10.04
C LYS A 128 -15.99 14.99 -10.43
N ALA A 129 -16.13 16.03 -9.63
CA ALA A 129 -16.99 17.17 -9.92
C ALA A 129 -16.56 17.88 -11.22
N ILE A 130 -15.27 18.17 -11.39
CA ILE A 130 -14.72 18.76 -12.62
C ILE A 130 -14.99 17.86 -13.83
N PHE A 131 -14.84 16.51 -13.64
CA PHE A 131 -15.10 15.52 -14.66
C PHE A 131 -16.58 15.51 -15.10
N GLU A 132 -17.54 15.61 -14.17
CA GLU A 132 -18.98 15.57 -14.44
C GLU A 132 -19.51 16.91 -15.00
N GLU A 133 -18.98 18.01 -14.54
CA GLU A 133 -19.35 19.37 -14.98
C GLU A 133 -18.74 19.76 -16.32
N GLU A 134 -17.70 19.05 -16.76
CA GLU A 134 -16.95 19.33 -18.01
C GLU A 134 -16.37 20.75 -18.08
N ALA A 135 -16.19 21.39 -16.92
CA ALA A 135 -15.65 22.73 -16.78
C ALA A 135 -14.12 22.71 -16.83
N PHE A 136 -13.55 22.36 -17.98
CA PHE A 136 -12.12 22.18 -18.13
C PHE A 136 -11.38 23.50 -18.39
N ALA A 137 -10.19 23.61 -17.80
CA ALA A 137 -9.22 24.60 -18.20
C ALA A 137 -8.78 24.35 -19.64
N GLU A 138 -8.49 25.40 -20.36
CA GLU A 138 -7.99 25.36 -21.74
C GLU A 138 -6.56 25.89 -21.81
N GLY A 139 -5.70 25.19 -22.56
CA GLY A 139 -4.32 25.59 -22.72
C GLY A 139 -3.57 24.64 -23.64
N THR A 140 -2.26 24.84 -23.74
CA THR A 140 -1.36 23.99 -24.52
C THR A 140 -0.13 23.71 -23.69
N GLY A 141 -0.04 22.53 -23.13
CA GLY A 141 1.14 22.04 -22.42
C GLY A 141 2.13 21.38 -23.38
N THR A 142 3.33 21.11 -22.88
CA THR A 142 4.40 20.41 -23.60
C THR A 142 4.67 19.05 -22.98
N ALA A 143 5.04 18.04 -23.81
CA ALA A 143 5.40 16.71 -23.34
C ALA A 143 6.91 16.50 -23.43
N SER A 144 7.47 15.85 -22.41
CA SER A 144 8.85 15.38 -22.39
C SER A 144 8.94 13.97 -21.81
N ARG A 145 10.08 13.29 -21.96
CA ARG A 145 10.30 11.95 -21.41
C ARG A 145 11.64 11.88 -20.69
N ILE A 146 11.65 11.20 -19.55
CA ILE A 146 12.86 10.95 -18.74
C ILE A 146 12.88 9.48 -18.33
N ASP A 147 14.03 8.83 -18.40
CA ASP A 147 14.27 7.55 -17.72
C ASP A 147 14.74 7.84 -16.29
N ILE A 148 13.85 7.63 -15.35
CA ILE A 148 14.09 7.90 -13.91
C ILE A 148 14.74 6.72 -13.19
N ILE A 149 14.65 5.50 -13.74
CA ILE A 149 15.06 4.27 -13.05
C ILE A 149 16.53 4.25 -12.66
N PRO A 150 17.51 4.67 -13.52
CA PRO A 150 18.91 4.74 -13.09
C PRO A 150 19.12 5.60 -11.83
N THR A 151 18.53 6.80 -11.81
CA THR A 151 18.65 7.73 -10.69
C THR A 151 17.96 7.20 -9.41
N TYR A 152 16.80 6.57 -9.54
CA TYR A 152 16.10 5.91 -8.45
C TYR A 152 16.94 4.78 -7.83
N LYS A 153 17.55 3.92 -8.68
CA LYS A 153 18.45 2.86 -8.21
C LYS A 153 19.69 3.42 -7.49
N GLU A 154 20.32 4.42 -8.07
CA GLU A 154 21.49 5.08 -7.47
C GLU A 154 21.20 5.67 -6.10
N ASP A 155 20.08 6.34 -5.97
CA ASP A 155 19.67 6.94 -4.70
C ASP A 155 19.47 5.85 -3.62
N ILE A 156 18.77 4.75 -3.92
CA ILE A 156 18.61 3.63 -2.97
C ILE A 156 19.96 3.01 -2.62
N LEU A 157 20.81 2.72 -3.61
CA LEU A 157 22.11 2.09 -3.40
C LEU A 157 23.04 2.95 -2.54
N SER A 158 22.93 4.27 -2.63
CA SER A 158 23.74 5.19 -1.83
C SER A 158 23.45 5.13 -0.31
N ARG A 159 22.28 4.59 0.07
CA ARG A 159 21.77 4.64 1.45
C ARG A 159 22.07 3.41 2.27
N PHE A 160 22.42 2.28 1.63
CA PHE A 160 22.56 1.00 2.34
C PHE A 160 23.90 0.31 2.05
N LYS A 161 24.35 -0.46 3.04
CA LYS A 161 25.44 -1.41 2.93
C LYS A 161 25.08 -2.67 3.71
N LEU A 162 25.43 -3.83 3.16
CA LEU A 162 25.25 -5.08 3.88
C LEU A 162 26.43 -5.33 4.83
N ALA A 163 26.15 -5.75 6.05
CA ALA A 163 27.18 -6.13 7.03
C ALA A 163 27.75 -7.54 6.75
N ARG A 164 26.95 -8.41 6.13
CA ARG A 164 27.31 -9.74 5.65
C ARG A 164 26.52 -10.11 4.41
N PRO A 165 26.97 -11.09 3.61
CA PRO A 165 26.16 -11.61 2.52
C PRO A 165 24.82 -12.14 3.01
N VAL A 166 23.76 -11.92 2.24
CA VAL A 166 22.39 -12.42 2.49
C VAL A 166 21.89 -13.10 1.22
N LYS A 167 21.36 -14.30 1.34
CA LYS A 167 20.72 -15.03 0.26
C LYS A 167 19.22 -14.78 0.28
N VAL A 168 18.68 -14.21 -0.78
CA VAL A 168 17.29 -13.75 -0.90
C VAL A 168 16.61 -14.44 -2.08
N VAL A 169 15.43 -15.01 -1.88
CA VAL A 169 14.51 -15.32 -2.98
C VAL A 169 13.58 -14.13 -3.17
N LEU A 170 13.55 -13.57 -4.37
CA LEU A 170 12.71 -12.41 -4.69
C LEU A 170 11.60 -12.83 -5.66
N ASP A 171 10.36 -12.67 -5.26
CA ASP A 171 9.17 -12.84 -6.09
C ASP A 171 8.65 -11.47 -6.53
N GLY A 172 8.77 -11.17 -7.82
CA GLY A 172 8.31 -9.91 -8.40
C GLY A 172 6.82 -9.88 -8.74
N GLY A 173 6.09 -11.01 -8.57
CA GLY A 173 4.67 -11.13 -8.92
C GLY A 173 4.33 -10.79 -10.37
N ASN A 174 5.29 -10.87 -11.29
CA ASN A 174 5.21 -10.35 -12.67
C ASN A 174 4.84 -8.85 -12.77
N GLY A 175 5.07 -8.11 -11.69
CA GLY A 175 4.78 -6.68 -11.60
C GLY A 175 5.90 -5.78 -12.15
N ALA A 176 5.71 -4.47 -12.07
CA ALA A 176 6.64 -3.47 -12.60
C ALA A 176 7.95 -3.30 -11.81
N GLY A 177 8.05 -3.89 -10.60
CA GLY A 177 9.18 -3.66 -9.68
C GLY A 177 10.22 -4.77 -9.59
N GLY A 178 9.92 -5.99 -10.08
CA GLY A 178 10.71 -7.19 -9.83
C GLY A 178 12.17 -7.09 -10.30
N GLU A 179 12.41 -6.75 -11.56
CA GLU A 179 13.75 -6.61 -12.13
C GLU A 179 14.55 -5.47 -11.47
N ILE A 180 13.88 -4.37 -11.13
CA ILE A 180 14.51 -3.21 -10.49
C ILE A 180 14.98 -3.59 -9.08
N CYS A 181 14.14 -4.27 -8.31
CA CYS A 181 14.47 -4.75 -6.96
C CYS A 181 15.60 -5.78 -6.99
N ALA A 182 15.55 -6.74 -7.92
CA ALA A 182 16.59 -7.75 -8.09
C ALA A 182 17.96 -7.12 -8.36
N ASP A 183 18.02 -6.14 -9.28
CA ASP A 183 19.26 -5.42 -9.61
C ASP A 183 19.80 -4.64 -8.39
N ILE A 184 18.96 -3.93 -7.67
CA ILE A 184 19.36 -3.18 -6.46
C ILE A 184 19.93 -4.13 -5.40
N LEU A 185 19.21 -5.20 -5.05
CA LEU A 185 19.65 -6.14 -4.03
C LEU A 185 20.96 -6.84 -4.41
N THR A 186 21.12 -7.20 -5.68
CA THR A 186 22.36 -7.79 -6.21
C THR A 186 23.52 -6.80 -6.10
N LYS A 187 23.33 -5.54 -6.49
CA LYS A 187 24.35 -4.48 -6.38
C LYS A 187 24.71 -4.12 -4.94
N LEU A 188 23.80 -4.30 -4.00
CA LEU A 188 24.08 -4.19 -2.57
C LEU A 188 24.94 -5.35 -2.04
N GLY A 189 25.10 -6.44 -2.80
CA GLY A 189 25.90 -7.61 -2.43
C GLY A 189 25.09 -8.79 -1.91
N ALA A 190 23.77 -8.81 -2.08
CA ALA A 190 22.95 -9.98 -1.79
C ALA A 190 23.07 -11.04 -2.90
N THR A 191 22.94 -12.32 -2.54
CA THR A 191 22.74 -13.39 -3.52
C THR A 191 21.25 -13.52 -3.81
N VAL A 192 20.80 -12.97 -4.93
CA VAL A 192 19.38 -12.93 -5.29
C VAL A 192 19.01 -14.11 -6.19
N ILE A 193 17.91 -14.80 -5.84
CA ILE A 193 17.26 -15.81 -6.69
C ILE A 193 15.94 -15.19 -7.14
N PRO A 194 15.85 -14.68 -8.38
CA PRO A 194 14.65 -14.04 -8.88
C PRO A 194 13.59 -15.08 -9.28
N MET A 195 12.33 -14.79 -8.96
CA MET A 195 11.13 -15.49 -9.38
C MET A 195 10.15 -14.47 -9.94
N PHE A 196 9.55 -14.75 -11.07
CA PHE A 196 8.46 -13.93 -11.64
C PHE A 196 8.77 -12.43 -11.68
N CYS A 197 10.05 -12.07 -11.92
CA CYS A 197 10.50 -10.67 -11.92
C CYS A 197 10.26 -9.97 -13.26
N GLU A 198 10.09 -10.71 -14.35
CA GLU A 198 9.75 -10.14 -15.66
C GLU A 198 8.33 -9.59 -15.65
N PRO A 199 8.11 -8.32 -16.06
CA PRO A 199 6.78 -7.72 -16.07
C PRO A 199 5.85 -8.40 -17.07
N ASP A 200 4.66 -8.80 -16.62
CA ASP A 200 3.61 -9.40 -17.45
C ASP A 200 2.23 -9.01 -16.93
N GLY A 201 1.47 -8.25 -17.73
CA GLY A 201 0.16 -7.73 -17.36
C GLY A 201 -0.92 -8.78 -17.14
N ASP A 202 -0.69 -10.05 -17.51
CA ASP A 202 -1.58 -11.18 -17.25
C ASP A 202 -1.37 -11.80 -15.84
N PHE A 203 -0.24 -11.50 -15.18
CA PHE A 203 0.14 -12.08 -13.88
C PHE A 203 0.03 -13.61 -13.85
N PRO A 204 0.69 -14.35 -14.77
CA PRO A 204 0.37 -15.74 -15.07
C PRO A 204 0.71 -16.74 -13.97
N ASN A 205 1.56 -16.37 -13.01
CA ASN A 205 2.06 -17.29 -12.00
C ASN A 205 1.19 -17.31 -10.73
N HIS A 206 0.80 -16.16 -10.26
CA HIS A 206 -0.12 -15.95 -9.14
C HIS A 206 -0.61 -14.50 -9.11
N HIS A 207 -1.68 -14.26 -8.37
CA HIS A 207 -2.17 -12.91 -8.12
C HIS A 207 -1.11 -12.11 -7.32
N PRO A 208 -0.70 -10.90 -7.75
CA PRO A 208 0.44 -10.19 -7.16
C PRO A 208 0.06 -9.44 -5.87
N ASP A 209 -0.36 -10.18 -4.85
CA ASP A 209 -0.66 -9.66 -3.51
C ASP A 209 0.18 -10.42 -2.46
N PRO A 210 1.27 -9.82 -1.94
CA PRO A 210 2.24 -10.49 -1.08
C PRO A 210 1.80 -10.70 0.36
N VAL A 211 0.60 -10.26 0.75
CA VAL A 211 0.04 -10.51 2.09
C VAL A 211 -0.95 -11.67 2.11
N VAL A 212 -1.28 -12.20 0.96
CA VAL A 212 -2.13 -13.38 0.81
C VAL A 212 -1.26 -14.64 0.72
N GLU A 213 -1.35 -15.51 1.72
CA GLU A 213 -0.48 -16.69 1.84
C GLU A 213 -0.53 -17.61 0.63
N ASP A 214 -1.72 -17.79 0.03
CA ASP A 214 -1.89 -18.63 -1.15
C ASP A 214 -1.06 -18.13 -2.35
N ASN A 215 -0.93 -16.83 -2.51
CA ASN A 215 -0.10 -16.21 -3.55
C ASN A 215 1.40 -16.39 -3.27
N MET A 216 1.77 -16.51 -1.99
CA MET A 216 3.16 -16.62 -1.55
C MET A 216 3.68 -18.07 -1.46
N ARG A 217 2.84 -19.08 -1.74
CA ARG A 217 3.23 -20.50 -1.59
C ARG A 217 4.45 -20.89 -2.40
N ALA A 218 4.57 -20.38 -3.63
CA ALA A 218 5.72 -20.65 -4.49
C ALA A 218 7.01 -20.06 -3.88
N LEU A 219 6.96 -18.81 -3.40
CA LEU A 219 8.06 -18.17 -2.70
C LEU A 219 8.44 -18.92 -1.43
N MET A 220 7.46 -19.28 -0.58
CA MET A 220 7.68 -20.03 0.67
C MET A 220 8.36 -21.37 0.42
N ALA A 221 7.97 -22.09 -0.63
CA ALA A 221 8.60 -23.35 -1.03
C ALA A 221 10.02 -23.12 -1.54
N ARG A 222 10.23 -22.11 -2.37
CA ARG A 222 11.54 -21.78 -2.97
C ARG A 222 12.55 -21.33 -1.93
N VAL A 223 12.14 -20.56 -0.92
CA VAL A 223 13.01 -20.16 0.20
C VAL A 223 13.60 -21.39 0.90
N LYS A 224 12.77 -22.40 1.20
CA LYS A 224 13.21 -23.65 1.83
C LYS A 224 14.12 -24.47 0.93
N GLU A 225 13.75 -24.65 -0.34
CA GLU A 225 14.53 -25.38 -1.34
C GLU A 225 15.94 -24.82 -1.50
N GLU A 226 16.03 -23.51 -1.61
CA GLU A 226 17.28 -22.78 -1.80
C GLU A 226 18.06 -22.59 -0.49
N LYS A 227 17.47 -22.91 0.66
CA LYS A 227 18.03 -22.58 1.96
C LYS A 227 18.41 -21.10 2.04
N ALA A 228 17.51 -20.25 1.57
CA ALA A 228 17.71 -18.81 1.59
C ALA A 228 17.54 -18.24 3.01
N ASP A 229 18.18 -17.14 3.29
CA ASP A 229 18.06 -16.43 4.57
C ASP A 229 16.66 -15.83 4.73
N LEU A 230 16.04 -15.41 3.63
CA LEU A 230 14.68 -14.87 3.59
C LEU A 230 14.11 -14.87 2.15
N GLY A 231 12.80 -14.71 2.06
CA GLY A 231 12.07 -14.42 0.83
C GLY A 231 11.44 -13.04 0.88
N ILE A 232 11.34 -12.38 -0.27
CA ILE A 232 10.65 -11.10 -0.45
C ILE A 232 9.66 -11.26 -1.59
N GLY A 233 8.38 -10.88 -1.37
CA GLY A 233 7.35 -10.76 -2.40
C GLY A 233 6.95 -9.31 -2.58
N LEU A 234 6.72 -8.90 -3.83
CA LEU A 234 6.24 -7.57 -4.20
C LEU A 234 4.82 -7.67 -4.77
N ASP A 235 4.04 -6.60 -4.66
CA ASP A 235 2.78 -6.49 -5.41
C ASP A 235 3.00 -5.92 -6.82
N GLY A 236 1.92 -5.84 -7.61
CA GLY A 236 2.00 -5.53 -9.03
C GLY A 236 2.63 -4.19 -9.38
N ASP A 237 2.53 -3.18 -8.53
CA ASP A 237 3.15 -1.86 -8.70
C ASP A 237 4.23 -1.56 -7.65
N ALA A 238 4.63 -2.57 -6.87
CA ALA A 238 5.73 -2.59 -5.92
C ALA A 238 5.68 -1.49 -4.84
N ASP A 239 4.49 -1.18 -4.35
CA ASP A 239 4.30 -0.34 -3.17
C ASP A 239 4.02 -1.16 -1.88
N ARG A 240 3.85 -2.52 -2.01
CA ARG A 240 3.72 -3.47 -0.90
C ARG A 240 4.78 -4.55 -0.95
N LEU A 241 5.25 -4.95 0.24
CA LEU A 241 6.15 -6.09 0.39
C LEU A 241 5.62 -7.10 1.41
N GLY A 242 5.90 -8.37 1.14
CA GLY A 242 5.76 -9.49 2.07
C GLY A 242 7.12 -10.12 2.35
N ILE A 243 7.38 -10.53 3.57
CA ILE A 243 8.64 -11.18 3.98
C ILE A 243 8.36 -12.62 4.40
N VAL A 244 9.18 -13.54 3.91
CA VAL A 244 9.14 -14.96 4.26
C VAL A 244 10.42 -15.33 4.99
N ASP A 245 10.31 -16.03 6.13
CA ASP A 245 11.46 -16.53 6.87
C ASP A 245 12.03 -17.84 6.27
N PRO A 246 13.21 -18.32 6.71
CA PRO A 246 13.82 -19.55 6.18
C PRO A 246 12.96 -20.81 6.35
N ASP A 247 12.07 -20.84 7.34
CA ASP A 247 11.12 -21.93 7.56
C ASP A 247 9.86 -21.83 6.68
N GLY A 248 9.81 -20.81 5.84
CA GLY A 248 8.71 -20.54 4.93
C GLY A 248 7.48 -19.94 5.62
N ARG A 249 7.63 -19.28 6.76
CA ARG A 249 6.55 -18.53 7.41
C ARG A 249 6.47 -17.13 6.80
N LEU A 250 5.28 -16.73 6.38
CA LEU A 250 5.00 -15.38 5.96
C LEU A 250 4.85 -14.48 7.19
N LEU A 251 5.70 -13.45 7.30
CA LEU A 251 5.55 -12.40 8.31
C LEU A 251 4.43 -11.44 7.92
N PHE A 252 3.62 -11.06 8.90
CA PHE A 252 2.61 -10.04 8.69
C PHE A 252 3.23 -8.63 8.59
N GLY A 253 2.51 -7.69 7.97
CA GLY A 253 2.99 -6.32 7.82
C GLY A 253 3.37 -5.64 9.14
N ASP A 254 2.64 -5.94 10.23
CA ASP A 254 2.95 -5.42 11.56
C ASP A 254 4.23 -6.03 12.17
N GLU A 255 4.54 -7.31 11.91
CA GLU A 255 5.82 -7.92 12.30
C GLU A 255 6.99 -7.28 11.55
N VAL A 256 6.83 -7.04 10.25
CA VAL A 256 7.83 -6.36 9.42
C VAL A 256 8.04 -4.92 9.89
N LEU A 257 6.95 -4.18 10.14
CA LEU A 257 7.01 -2.81 10.67
C LEU A 257 7.74 -2.74 12.02
N SER A 258 7.53 -3.72 12.91
CA SER A 258 8.23 -3.81 14.20
C SER A 258 9.75 -3.84 14.02
N LEU A 259 10.24 -4.61 13.04
CA LEU A 259 11.68 -4.71 12.78
C LEU A 259 12.26 -3.38 12.28
N TYR A 260 11.59 -2.69 11.38
CA TYR A 260 11.97 -1.33 10.97
C TYR A 260 11.89 -0.33 12.13
N ALA A 261 10.85 -0.43 12.98
CA ALA A 261 10.69 0.44 14.12
C ALA A 261 11.83 0.28 15.14
N ARG A 262 12.21 -0.96 15.46
CA ARG A 262 13.35 -1.23 16.36
C ARG A 262 14.64 -0.64 15.81
N GLU A 263 14.93 -0.84 14.53
CA GLU A 263 16.11 -0.26 13.87
C GLU A 263 16.08 1.27 13.93
N LEU A 264 14.95 1.89 13.57
CA LEU A 264 14.77 3.34 13.65
C LEU A 264 15.01 3.85 15.07
N LEU A 265 14.42 3.22 16.07
CA LEU A 265 14.45 3.66 17.46
C LEU A 265 15.85 3.56 18.10
N THR A 266 16.74 2.70 17.59
CA THR A 266 18.16 2.73 18.00
C THR A 266 18.86 4.03 17.60
N ARG A 267 18.47 4.64 16.48
CA ARG A 267 19.07 5.89 15.96
C ARG A 267 18.29 7.14 16.35
N LYS A 268 16.97 7.02 16.49
CA LYS A 268 16.05 8.13 16.79
C LYS A 268 15.05 7.73 17.89
N PRO A 269 15.50 7.60 19.16
CA PRO A 269 14.60 7.31 20.28
C PRO A 269 13.47 8.35 20.37
N GLY A 270 12.30 7.94 20.85
CA GLY A 270 11.15 8.81 20.99
C GLY A 270 10.39 9.09 19.68
N SER A 271 10.82 8.52 18.55
CA SER A 271 10.13 8.71 17.28
C SER A 271 8.69 8.17 17.31
N THR A 272 7.80 8.87 16.62
CA THR A 272 6.44 8.39 16.36
C THR A 272 6.47 7.36 15.23
N VAL A 273 5.83 6.21 15.45
CA VAL A 273 5.62 5.18 14.42
C VAL A 273 4.11 4.99 14.25
N ILE A 274 3.62 5.20 13.02
CA ILE A 274 2.20 5.07 12.71
C ILE A 274 1.92 3.65 12.19
N ALA A 275 0.84 3.05 12.67
CA ALA A 275 0.33 1.77 12.16
C ALA A 275 -1.19 1.81 12.01
N ASP A 276 -1.74 1.05 11.05
CA ASP A 276 -3.18 1.01 10.84
C ASP A 276 -3.92 0.23 11.95
N VAL A 277 -5.23 0.44 12.02
CA VAL A 277 -6.11 -0.19 13.04
C VAL A 277 -6.13 -1.71 12.98
N LYS A 278 -5.67 -2.32 11.89
CA LYS A 278 -5.62 -3.78 11.70
C LYS A 278 -4.40 -4.42 12.35
N CYS A 279 -3.37 -3.64 12.68
CA CYS A 279 -2.14 -4.13 13.28
C CYS A 279 -2.35 -4.70 14.68
N SER A 280 -1.55 -5.71 15.03
CA SER A 280 -1.55 -6.37 16.33
C SER A 280 -1.27 -5.40 17.47
N SER A 281 -1.90 -5.61 18.62
CA SER A 281 -1.56 -4.88 19.85
C SER A 281 -0.10 -5.11 20.27
N ARG A 282 0.50 -6.22 19.87
CA ARG A 282 1.92 -6.53 20.11
C ARG A 282 2.86 -5.53 19.45
N LEU A 283 2.53 -5.04 18.25
CA LEU A 283 3.31 -4.00 17.56
C LEU A 283 3.37 -2.71 18.40
N PHE A 284 2.22 -2.23 18.88
CA PHE A 284 2.16 -0.99 19.66
C PHE A 284 2.91 -1.12 20.99
N ASN A 285 2.83 -2.30 21.62
CA ASN A 285 3.58 -2.60 22.84
C ASN A 285 5.10 -2.71 22.56
N ASP A 286 5.48 -3.31 21.45
CA ASP A 286 6.87 -3.46 21.04
C ASP A 286 7.53 -2.10 20.75
N ILE A 287 6.86 -1.21 20.04
CA ILE A 287 7.32 0.16 19.79
C ILE A 287 7.55 0.91 21.11
N LYS A 288 6.60 0.81 22.06
CA LYS A 288 6.74 1.41 23.40
C LYS A 288 7.94 0.82 24.16
N ALA A 289 8.08 -0.51 24.14
CA ALA A 289 9.17 -1.20 24.84
C ALA A 289 10.57 -0.80 24.32
N HIS A 290 10.65 -0.41 23.03
CA HIS A 290 11.89 0.11 22.43
C HIS A 290 12.00 1.65 22.46
N GLY A 291 11.18 2.33 23.28
CA GLY A 291 11.28 3.77 23.51
C GLY A 291 10.69 4.65 22.41
N GLY A 292 9.78 4.13 21.60
CA GLY A 292 9.05 4.87 20.59
C GLY A 292 7.65 5.29 21.02
N ASN A 293 7.01 6.14 20.22
CA ASN A 293 5.63 6.59 20.38
C ASN A 293 4.74 5.94 19.31
N PRO A 294 4.04 4.82 19.60
CA PRO A 294 3.14 4.22 18.63
C PRO A 294 1.88 5.05 18.45
N MET A 295 1.47 5.24 17.20
CA MET A 295 0.22 5.92 16.85
C MET A 295 -0.62 4.99 15.96
N MET A 296 -1.83 4.65 16.41
CA MET A 296 -2.81 3.94 15.60
C MET A 296 -3.53 4.94 14.70
N TRP A 297 -3.75 4.58 13.42
CA TRP A 297 -4.44 5.44 12.49
C TRP A 297 -5.37 4.67 11.54
N THR A 298 -6.15 5.40 10.77
CA THR A 298 -7.05 4.87 9.74
C THR A 298 -6.26 4.19 8.62
N THR A 299 -6.77 3.07 8.10
CA THR A 299 -6.22 2.35 6.96
C THR A 299 -6.31 3.18 5.68
N GLY A 300 -5.25 3.17 4.89
CA GLY A 300 -5.19 3.78 3.56
C GLY A 300 -3.89 4.53 3.33
N HIS A 301 -3.16 4.10 2.30
CA HIS A 301 -1.81 4.61 2.00
C HIS A 301 -1.73 6.15 1.90
N SER A 302 -2.73 6.78 1.26
CA SER A 302 -2.76 8.24 1.11
C SER A 302 -3.05 8.95 2.44
N ILE A 303 -3.94 8.38 3.27
CA ILE A 303 -4.30 8.92 4.60
C ILE A 303 -3.11 8.82 5.54
N ILE A 304 -2.37 7.69 5.51
CA ILE A 304 -1.18 7.49 6.34
C ILE A 304 -0.08 8.47 5.94
N LYS A 305 0.18 8.66 4.64
CA LYS A 305 1.15 9.66 4.15
C LYS A 305 0.81 11.07 4.63
N ALA A 306 -0.46 11.46 4.57
CA ALA A 306 -0.91 12.76 5.07
C ALA A 306 -0.67 12.88 6.58
N LYS A 307 -1.00 11.83 7.37
CA LYS A 307 -0.78 11.84 8.81
C LYS A 307 0.69 11.86 9.20
N MET A 308 1.54 11.13 8.47
CA MET A 308 2.99 11.19 8.68
C MET A 308 3.53 12.62 8.53
N GLN A 309 3.09 13.34 7.50
CA GLN A 309 3.49 14.74 7.29
C GLN A 309 2.98 15.65 8.41
N GLU A 310 1.71 15.49 8.83
CA GLU A 310 1.08 16.29 9.88
C GLU A 310 1.85 16.18 11.22
N VAL A 311 2.23 14.97 11.62
CA VAL A 311 2.85 14.73 12.92
C VAL A 311 4.38 14.57 12.85
N GLY A 312 4.97 14.65 11.67
CA GLY A 312 6.42 14.46 11.47
C GLY A 312 6.90 13.03 11.77
N ALA A 313 6.05 12.02 11.55
CA ALA A 313 6.42 10.63 11.81
C ALA A 313 7.43 10.13 10.77
N PRO A 314 8.60 9.58 11.20
CA PRO A 314 9.63 9.10 10.30
C PRO A 314 9.36 7.71 9.70
N LEU A 315 8.40 6.96 10.26
CA LEU A 315 8.06 5.60 9.85
C LEU A 315 6.57 5.35 10.04
N ALA A 316 5.98 4.68 9.06
CA ALA A 316 4.65 4.11 9.18
C ALA A 316 4.55 2.78 8.43
N GLY A 317 3.51 2.00 8.72
CA GLY A 317 3.21 0.79 7.98
C GLY A 317 1.77 0.35 8.13
N GLU A 318 1.34 -0.46 7.18
CA GLU A 318 0.02 -1.07 7.18
C GLU A 318 0.13 -2.60 7.23
N MET A 319 -0.92 -3.23 7.76
CA MET A 319 -1.05 -4.69 7.73
C MET A 319 -1.00 -5.25 6.30
N SER A 320 -1.40 -4.45 5.33
CA SER A 320 -1.39 -4.77 3.90
C SER A 320 -0.01 -4.78 3.23
N GLY A 321 1.07 -4.51 3.99
CA GLY A 321 2.44 -4.53 3.47
C GLY A 321 2.96 -3.19 2.94
N HIS A 322 2.16 -2.12 2.92
CA HIS A 322 2.70 -0.79 2.66
C HIS A 322 3.61 -0.36 3.81
N MET A 323 4.83 0.05 3.48
CA MET A 323 5.82 0.58 4.43
C MET A 323 6.30 1.95 3.97
N PHE A 324 6.16 2.95 4.84
CA PHE A 324 6.42 4.36 4.53
C PHE A 324 7.63 4.84 5.32
N PHE A 325 8.58 5.45 4.64
CA PHE A 325 9.84 5.86 5.24
C PHE A 325 10.10 7.36 5.01
N ALA A 326 10.23 8.14 6.08
CA ALA A 326 10.59 9.57 6.04
C ALA A 326 11.87 9.89 6.82
N ASP A 327 12.52 8.89 7.44
CA ASP A 327 13.77 9.09 8.20
C ASP A 327 15.03 9.08 7.32
N ASN A 328 14.99 8.34 6.24
CA ASN A 328 16.07 8.22 5.25
C ASN A 328 15.51 8.00 3.84
N TRP A 329 14.28 8.47 3.60
CA TRP A 329 13.56 8.42 2.33
C TRP A 329 12.57 9.58 2.25
N TYR A 330 11.73 9.64 1.24
CA TYR A 330 10.91 10.80 0.89
C TYR A 330 9.50 10.80 1.49
N GLY A 331 9.15 9.84 2.36
CA GLY A 331 7.90 9.82 3.11
C GLY A 331 6.71 9.16 2.38
N PHE A 332 6.99 8.32 1.39
CA PHE A 332 5.96 7.52 0.72
C PHE A 332 6.22 6.02 0.88
N ASP A 333 5.23 5.22 0.50
CA ASP A 333 5.26 3.76 0.45
C ASP A 333 6.15 3.28 -0.70
N ASP A 334 7.10 2.38 -0.36
CA ASP A 334 8.10 1.91 -1.32
C ASP A 334 8.60 0.52 -0.93
N ALA A 335 8.12 -0.51 -1.63
CA ALA A 335 8.50 -1.88 -1.35
C ALA A 335 9.93 -2.20 -1.81
N ILE A 336 10.43 -1.50 -2.83
CA ILE A 336 11.79 -1.70 -3.34
C ILE A 336 12.82 -1.11 -2.35
N TYR A 337 12.59 0.13 -1.90
CA TYR A 337 13.38 0.74 -0.83
C TYR A 337 13.26 -0.08 0.46
N GLY A 338 12.04 -0.49 0.83
CA GLY A 338 11.78 -1.35 1.98
C GLY A 338 12.58 -2.65 1.89
N SER A 339 12.59 -3.32 0.74
CA SER A 339 13.38 -4.54 0.52
C SER A 339 14.87 -4.32 0.75
N ALA A 340 15.43 -3.26 0.18
CA ALA A 340 16.84 -2.92 0.37
C ALA A 340 17.17 -2.62 1.84
N ARG A 341 16.31 -1.84 2.52
CA ARG A 341 16.44 -1.53 3.95
C ARG A 341 16.30 -2.79 4.81
N PHE A 342 15.36 -3.69 4.48
CA PHE A 342 15.15 -4.92 5.23
C PHE A 342 16.36 -5.85 5.14
N VAL A 343 16.89 -6.05 3.93
CA VAL A 343 18.08 -6.89 3.72
C VAL A 343 19.31 -6.30 4.44
N ALA A 344 19.48 -4.98 4.41
CA ALA A 344 20.55 -4.31 5.14
C ALA A 344 20.39 -4.47 6.66
N LEU A 345 19.19 -4.23 7.19
CA LEU A 345 18.85 -4.44 8.60
C LEU A 345 19.14 -5.89 9.02
N PHE A 346 18.63 -6.86 8.26
CA PHE A 346 18.82 -8.28 8.57
C PHE A 346 20.30 -8.68 8.47
N SER A 347 21.05 -8.14 7.53
CA SER A 347 22.50 -8.41 7.42
C SER A 347 23.31 -8.02 8.67
N ALA A 348 22.79 -7.06 9.44
CA ALA A 348 23.40 -6.57 10.68
C ALA A 348 22.87 -7.26 11.96
N GLN A 349 21.91 -8.20 11.82
CA GLN A 349 21.36 -8.94 12.96
C GLN A 349 22.18 -10.20 13.24
N ASP A 350 22.38 -10.49 14.54
CA ASP A 350 22.99 -11.76 15.01
C ASP A 350 21.96 -12.89 15.13
N LYS A 351 20.68 -12.54 15.25
CA LYS A 351 19.59 -13.53 15.39
C LYS A 351 19.13 -14.05 14.03
N PRO A 352 18.81 -15.35 13.94
CA PRO A 352 18.19 -15.88 12.74
C PRO A 352 16.79 -15.28 12.54
N MET A 353 16.37 -15.18 11.27
CA MET A 353 15.09 -14.61 10.91
C MET A 353 13.89 -15.30 11.56
N THR A 354 14.00 -16.61 11.82
CA THR A 354 12.96 -17.44 12.47
C THR A 354 12.65 -17.04 13.92
N GLU A 355 13.57 -16.32 14.57
CA GLU A 355 13.39 -15.80 15.93
C GLU A 355 12.82 -14.38 15.96
N LEU A 356 12.59 -13.76 14.81
CA LEU A 356 12.13 -12.37 14.70
C LEU A 356 10.62 -12.30 14.37
N PRO A 357 9.91 -11.28 14.89
CA PRO A 357 10.34 -10.27 15.86
C PRO A 357 10.46 -10.77 17.31
N GLY A 358 10.19 -12.05 17.57
CA GLY A 358 10.28 -12.64 18.92
C GLY A 358 9.16 -12.18 19.87
N TRP A 359 7.99 -11.92 19.31
CA TRP A 359 6.82 -11.54 20.10
C TRP A 359 6.24 -12.75 20.87
N PRO A 360 5.53 -12.53 21.99
CA PRO A 360 4.75 -13.55 22.62
C PRO A 360 3.78 -14.21 21.62
N ALA A 361 3.53 -15.48 21.77
CA ALA A 361 2.53 -16.18 20.96
C ALA A 361 1.14 -15.53 21.12
N SER A 362 0.40 -15.42 20.04
CA SER A 362 -1.00 -15.02 20.05
C SER A 362 -1.77 -15.82 19.00
N PHE A 363 -3.07 -15.84 19.16
CA PHE A 363 -4.01 -16.45 18.22
C PHE A 363 -4.71 -15.33 17.46
N ALA A 364 -4.55 -15.29 16.15
CA ALA A 364 -5.13 -14.25 15.31
C ALA A 364 -5.80 -14.85 14.07
N THR A 365 -6.87 -14.20 13.60
CA THR A 365 -7.41 -14.50 12.29
C THR A 365 -6.65 -13.74 11.21
N ARG A 366 -6.72 -14.23 9.97
CA ARG A 366 -6.53 -13.40 8.79
C ARG A 366 -7.64 -12.34 8.72
N GLU A 367 -7.53 -11.40 7.79
CA GLU A 367 -8.68 -10.55 7.43
C GLU A 367 -9.79 -11.44 6.87
N ILE A 368 -11.01 -11.25 7.39
CA ILE A 368 -12.19 -11.99 6.98
C ILE A 368 -13.13 -10.98 6.32
N ASN A 369 -13.40 -11.19 5.03
CA ASN A 369 -14.33 -10.37 4.26
C ASN A 369 -15.74 -10.95 4.39
N ILE A 370 -16.66 -10.18 4.95
CA ILE A 370 -18.07 -10.54 5.09
C ILE A 370 -18.86 -9.72 4.05
N PRO A 371 -19.54 -10.35 3.08
CA PRO A 371 -20.38 -9.64 2.13
C PRO A 371 -21.38 -8.72 2.82
N CYS A 372 -21.47 -7.47 2.37
CA CYS A 372 -22.43 -6.50 2.87
C CYS A 372 -22.72 -5.48 1.74
N PRO A 373 -23.99 -5.16 1.45
CA PRO A 373 -24.33 -4.19 0.42
C PRO A 373 -23.62 -2.86 0.61
N ASP A 374 -23.17 -2.28 -0.52
CA ASP A 374 -22.34 -1.07 -0.51
C ASP A 374 -23.03 0.14 0.15
N ASN A 375 -24.37 0.23 -0.01
CA ASN A 375 -25.22 1.25 0.58
C ASN A 375 -25.52 1.01 2.08
N ALA A 376 -25.26 -0.19 2.61
CA ALA A 376 -25.60 -0.59 3.98
C ALA A 376 -24.38 -0.69 4.91
N LYS A 377 -23.19 -1.02 4.38
CA LYS A 377 -22.00 -1.36 5.17
C LYS A 377 -21.62 -0.30 6.22
N PHE A 378 -21.73 0.98 5.88
CA PHE A 378 -21.42 2.06 6.84
C PHE A 378 -22.46 2.15 7.96
N ALA A 379 -23.74 1.98 7.64
CA ALA A 379 -24.81 1.97 8.67
C ALA A 379 -24.67 0.77 9.62
N VAL A 380 -24.25 -0.39 9.09
CA VAL A 380 -23.97 -1.57 9.93
C VAL A 380 -22.79 -1.30 10.86
N VAL A 381 -21.71 -0.67 10.38
CA VAL A 381 -20.58 -0.29 11.24
C VAL A 381 -20.99 0.67 12.34
N GLU A 382 -21.88 1.64 12.09
CA GLU A 382 -22.39 2.53 13.14
C GLU A 382 -23.20 1.79 14.21
N LYS A 383 -23.99 0.74 13.82
CA LYS A 383 -24.64 -0.15 14.80
C LYS A 383 -23.60 -0.90 15.66
N VAL A 384 -22.52 -1.40 15.05
CA VAL A 384 -21.41 -2.06 15.76
C VAL A 384 -20.77 -1.11 16.77
N LYS A 385 -20.42 0.11 16.36
CA LYS A 385 -19.85 1.14 17.24
C LYS A 385 -20.78 1.43 18.43
N ALA A 386 -22.05 1.71 18.16
CA ALA A 386 -23.03 2.04 19.22
C ALA A 386 -23.19 0.90 20.23
N HIS A 387 -23.23 -0.35 19.76
CA HIS A 387 -23.39 -1.53 20.62
C HIS A 387 -22.16 -1.74 21.50
N PHE A 388 -20.97 -1.81 20.92
CA PHE A 388 -19.76 -2.20 21.66
C PHE A 388 -19.19 -1.07 22.50
N ARG A 389 -19.36 0.21 22.13
CA ARG A 389 -19.01 1.37 22.97
C ARG A 389 -19.69 1.35 24.35
N ALA A 390 -20.90 0.79 24.43
CA ALA A 390 -21.62 0.69 25.68
C ALA A 390 -21.08 -0.43 26.61
N LEU A 391 -20.31 -1.37 26.08
CA LEU A 391 -19.87 -2.59 26.77
C LEU A 391 -18.35 -2.63 26.99
N TYR A 392 -17.57 -2.09 26.07
CA TYR A 392 -16.10 -2.22 26.02
C TYR A 392 -15.42 -0.93 25.59
N ASP A 393 -14.14 -0.79 25.93
CA ASP A 393 -13.27 0.22 25.34
C ASP A 393 -13.16 -0.02 23.82
N THR A 394 -13.61 0.96 23.04
CA THR A 394 -13.75 0.86 21.58
C THR A 394 -13.05 2.01 20.88
N ILE A 395 -12.11 1.66 19.99
CA ILE A 395 -11.39 2.61 19.13
C ILE A 395 -12.18 2.75 17.83
N GLU A 396 -12.61 3.97 17.49
CA GLU A 396 -13.51 4.25 16.36
C GLU A 396 -12.86 4.99 15.20
N LEU A 397 -11.55 4.91 15.07
CA LEU A 397 -10.77 5.58 14.01
C LEU A 397 -11.15 5.11 12.60
N ASP A 398 -11.36 3.79 12.43
CA ASP A 398 -11.72 3.17 11.15
C ASP A 398 -12.59 1.93 11.45
N GLY A 399 -13.90 2.14 11.56
CA GLY A 399 -14.81 1.13 12.08
C GLY A 399 -14.80 1.05 13.60
N ALA A 400 -14.94 -0.14 14.14
CA ALA A 400 -14.94 -0.41 15.58
C ALA A 400 -13.87 -1.47 15.91
N ARG A 401 -12.78 -1.06 16.54
CA ARG A 401 -11.82 -1.96 17.18
C ARG A 401 -12.15 -2.04 18.68
N VAL A 402 -12.69 -3.17 19.07
CA VAL A 402 -13.19 -3.43 20.42
C VAL A 402 -12.12 -4.15 21.23
N ASN A 403 -11.71 -3.58 22.36
CA ASN A 403 -10.74 -4.18 23.29
C ASN A 403 -11.45 -5.04 24.32
N PHE A 404 -11.20 -6.34 24.30
CA PHE A 404 -11.68 -7.32 25.29
C PHE A 404 -10.57 -7.60 26.32
N PRO A 405 -10.89 -8.23 27.48
CA PRO A 405 -9.88 -8.55 28.50
C PRO A 405 -8.72 -9.43 28.00
N HIS A 406 -8.97 -10.29 27.01
CA HIS A 406 -8.02 -11.28 26.50
C HIS A 406 -7.74 -11.14 24.99
N GLY A 407 -8.02 -9.97 24.40
CA GLY A 407 -7.80 -9.75 22.99
C GLY A 407 -8.56 -8.57 22.44
N TRP A 408 -8.72 -8.53 21.12
CA TRP A 408 -9.50 -7.50 20.44
C TRP A 408 -10.17 -8.05 19.18
N GLY A 409 -11.21 -7.37 18.73
CA GLY A 409 -11.83 -7.62 17.44
C GLY A 409 -12.10 -6.30 16.69
N LEU A 410 -11.99 -6.36 15.38
CA LEU A 410 -12.23 -5.22 14.48
C LEU A 410 -13.35 -5.55 13.50
N VAL A 411 -14.24 -4.59 13.30
CA VAL A 411 -15.22 -4.55 12.20
C VAL A 411 -15.11 -3.18 11.51
N ARG A 412 -14.83 -3.17 10.23
CA ARG A 412 -14.77 -1.94 9.43
C ARG A 412 -15.42 -2.12 8.06
N ALA A 413 -15.90 -1.04 7.47
CA ALA A 413 -16.38 -1.05 6.09
C ALA A 413 -15.17 -0.98 5.12
N SER A 414 -15.16 -1.84 4.09
CA SER A 414 -14.19 -1.69 3.00
C SER A 414 -14.51 -0.44 2.18
N ASN A 415 -13.48 0.38 1.89
CA ASN A 415 -13.64 1.56 1.03
C ASN A 415 -13.64 1.22 -0.47
N THR A 416 -13.28 0.00 -0.83
CA THR A 416 -13.08 -0.42 -2.24
C THR A 416 -13.99 -1.56 -2.67
N GLN A 417 -14.59 -2.29 -1.73
CA GLN A 417 -15.41 -3.50 -2.01
C GLN A 417 -16.71 -3.48 -1.19
N PRO A 418 -17.77 -4.17 -1.63
CA PRO A 418 -19.04 -4.30 -0.89
C PRO A 418 -18.91 -5.36 0.23
N VAL A 419 -18.01 -5.15 1.16
CA VAL A 419 -17.75 -6.06 2.28
C VAL A 419 -17.50 -5.29 3.57
N LEU A 420 -17.75 -5.95 4.70
CA LEU A 420 -17.17 -5.64 5.99
C LEU A 420 -15.90 -6.46 6.18
N VAL A 421 -14.84 -5.81 6.62
CA VAL A 421 -13.57 -6.47 6.95
C VAL A 421 -13.52 -6.68 8.45
N THR A 422 -13.31 -7.92 8.87
CA THR A 422 -13.15 -8.28 10.29
C THR A 422 -11.78 -8.91 10.53
N ARG A 423 -11.23 -8.67 11.72
CA ARG A 423 -10.01 -9.31 12.21
C ARG A 423 -10.07 -9.44 13.72
N PHE A 424 -9.53 -10.54 14.25
CA PHE A 424 -9.56 -10.85 15.68
C PHE A 424 -8.19 -11.33 16.14
N GLU A 425 -7.81 -11.01 17.37
CA GLU A 425 -6.60 -11.47 18.03
C GLU A 425 -6.85 -11.69 19.52
N ALA A 426 -6.29 -12.77 20.07
CA ALA A 426 -6.44 -13.11 21.48
C ALA A 426 -5.24 -13.87 22.05
N ASP A 427 -5.19 -14.00 23.39
CA ASP A 427 -4.14 -14.69 24.14
C ASP A 427 -4.26 -16.22 24.03
N SER A 428 -5.45 -16.74 23.72
CA SER A 428 -5.73 -18.18 23.57
C SER A 428 -6.72 -18.46 22.44
N ALA A 429 -6.78 -19.72 21.99
CA ALA A 429 -7.74 -20.15 20.99
C ALA A 429 -9.19 -20.03 21.49
N GLU A 430 -9.42 -20.32 22.76
CA GLU A 430 -10.73 -20.21 23.41
C GLU A 430 -11.18 -18.76 23.49
N ALA A 431 -10.30 -17.83 23.89
CA ALA A 431 -10.59 -16.40 23.93
C ALA A 431 -10.85 -15.86 22.52
N LEU A 432 -10.08 -16.29 21.51
CA LEU A 432 -10.31 -15.93 20.11
C LEU A 432 -11.69 -16.35 19.63
N ALA A 433 -12.10 -17.59 19.92
CA ALA A 433 -13.40 -18.12 19.55
C ALA A 433 -14.55 -17.34 20.24
N ALA A 434 -14.37 -17.02 21.52
CA ALA A 434 -15.35 -16.23 22.30
C ALA A 434 -15.53 -14.82 21.73
N ILE A 435 -14.43 -14.09 21.48
CA ILE A 435 -14.45 -12.73 20.91
C ILE A 435 -15.11 -12.73 19.53
N ARG A 436 -14.76 -13.69 18.68
CA ARG A 436 -15.39 -13.85 17.36
C ARG A 436 -16.89 -14.05 17.48
N SER A 437 -17.32 -14.98 18.31
CA SER A 437 -18.74 -15.29 18.50
C SER A 437 -19.51 -14.06 19.00
N GLU A 438 -18.93 -13.31 19.94
CA GLU A 438 -19.55 -12.12 20.51
C GLU A 438 -19.74 -10.99 19.50
N MET A 439 -18.78 -10.82 18.57
CA MET A 439 -18.85 -9.78 17.55
C MET A 439 -19.59 -10.24 16.28
N GLU A 440 -19.37 -11.46 15.81
CA GLU A 440 -19.96 -11.96 14.56
C GLU A 440 -21.46 -12.24 14.69
N THR A 441 -21.95 -12.63 15.89
CA THR A 441 -23.38 -12.93 16.09
C THR A 441 -24.29 -11.72 15.86
N PRO A 442 -24.10 -10.58 16.51
CA PRO A 442 -24.91 -9.39 16.24
C PRO A 442 -24.62 -8.81 14.85
N LEU A 443 -23.37 -8.94 14.34
CA LEU A 443 -23.01 -8.43 13.02
C LEU A 443 -23.83 -9.10 11.92
N LYS A 444 -23.97 -10.42 11.92
CA LYS A 444 -24.78 -11.18 10.95
C LYS A 444 -26.24 -10.68 10.95
N LYS A 445 -26.83 -10.54 12.13
CA LYS A 445 -28.19 -10.03 12.26
C LYS A 445 -28.34 -8.62 11.65
N TRP A 446 -27.38 -7.70 11.89
CA TRP A 446 -27.47 -6.35 11.37
C TRP A 446 -27.24 -6.27 9.85
N ILE A 447 -26.51 -7.22 9.26
CA ILE A 447 -26.39 -7.34 7.82
C ILE A 447 -27.72 -7.81 7.22
N GLU A 448 -28.32 -8.88 7.78
CA GLU A 448 -29.63 -9.40 7.35
C GLU A 448 -30.76 -8.35 7.45
N GLU A 449 -30.73 -7.49 8.47
CA GLU A 449 -31.68 -6.38 8.63
C GLU A 449 -31.48 -5.26 7.61
N ALA A 450 -30.32 -5.21 6.93
CA ALA A 450 -29.95 -4.15 6.01
C ALA A 450 -30.07 -4.56 4.52
N GLU A 451 -30.29 -5.87 4.24
CA GLU A 451 -30.65 -6.42 2.92
C GLU A 451 -32.15 -6.18 2.61
#